data_408216dee36a3b501eb19c796e93b799
#
_entry.id   408216dee36a3b501eb19c796e93b799
#
_cell.length_a   1.000
_cell.length_b   1.000
_cell.length_c   1.000
_cell.angle_alpha   90.00
_cell.angle_beta   90.00
_cell.angle_gamma   90.00
#
_symmetry.space_group_name_H-M   'P 1'
#
loop_
_entity.id
_entity.type
_entity.pdbx_description
1 polymer ?
#
loop_
_entity_poly.entity_id
_entity_poly.type
_entity_poly.pdbx_seq_one_letter_code
_entity_poly.pdbx_strand_id
1 'polypeptide(L)'
;MVNIPDIGNKIPLMFRAQTKGRSQLQYIDSEKDENDSQKWVKEWIERVDENSPQFGEEVKTKEYQISWRFVTNGGQDEGIIRPVMGAYGIPFYPGSSMKGAFCQACTPEQKQRYHLEKDSDNPSLLRFHGGYPVNDWTENLLDIVHPQQGWQVKTQNTRQKPGGESGFALISLYQPTLKFGISSLIEQADWEEIWTIWERALESGLGCRVSSGYGLPKDIKPSKEPLYKCFLKGQGMAPKSLDGEKEFRPNIFRGAIRSHALRIFGGLTDAKNAEKLVNQLFGGIDREATQGLLAIDFRVNSLELGTFTNGYNEPTYTVTGELRWIITQSLPENQQECLKKLIRFLTRFAMLLGGFGKSWRRADHSIFYEDYYPNKPLIGCHWQWGDKSSLINDNKVRDLTHVHPFIKDVRTIAKEWMTLQNIPITPNNSANWRESWHPKKVEVWGRIAEDKDDSLAIKWLHKAYQKLDNLSIYKTSVTGIVTKNINQIGRLWHRMYPQNNHQYLELLTIFPDDSDDCAYFLGFLDENNGQEGKFQKLWPK
;
A
#
# COMPACT_ATOMS: atom_id res chain seq x y z
N MET A 1 -29.96 43.01 -6.84
CA MET A 1 -29.57 41.59 -6.54
C MET A 1 -28.15 41.40 -7.02
N VAL A 2 -27.24 41.09 -6.11
CA VAL A 2 -25.84 40.83 -6.46
C VAL A 2 -25.80 39.48 -7.17
N ASN A 3 -25.15 39.43 -8.29
CA ASN A 3 -25.09 38.20 -9.10
C ASN A 3 -24.21 37.16 -8.37
N ILE A 4 -24.83 36.09 -7.87
CA ILE A 4 -24.17 35.05 -7.07
C ILE A 4 -22.92 34.43 -7.74
N PRO A 5 -22.85 34.26 -9.10
CA PRO A 5 -21.63 33.85 -9.78
C PRO A 5 -20.43 34.76 -9.56
N ASP A 6 -20.62 36.07 -9.53
CA ASP A 6 -19.50 37.04 -9.36
C ASP A 6 -18.92 37.04 -7.94
N ILE A 7 -19.75 36.79 -6.94
CA ILE A 7 -19.29 36.61 -5.55
C ILE A 7 -18.60 35.27 -5.39
N GLY A 8 -19.13 34.22 -6.01
CA GLY A 8 -18.54 32.88 -5.97
C GLY A 8 -17.08 32.85 -6.45
N ASN A 9 -16.75 33.63 -7.48
CA ASN A 9 -15.40 33.72 -8.03
C ASN A 9 -14.41 34.49 -7.12
N LYS A 10 -14.90 35.24 -6.15
CA LYS A 10 -14.07 35.99 -5.17
C LYS A 10 -13.79 35.17 -3.89
N ILE A 11 -14.51 34.08 -3.67
CA ILE A 11 -14.32 33.21 -2.53
C ILE A 11 -13.31 32.12 -2.92
N PRO A 12 -12.20 31.93 -2.12
CA PRO A 12 -11.26 30.86 -2.35
C PRO A 12 -11.95 29.49 -2.47
N LEU A 13 -11.49 28.64 -3.37
CA LEU A 13 -12.08 27.33 -3.65
C LEU A 13 -12.29 26.51 -2.39
N MET A 14 -11.33 26.54 -1.45
CA MET A 14 -11.41 25.82 -0.18
C MET A 14 -12.59 26.25 0.71
N PHE A 15 -13.11 27.46 0.53
CA PHE A 15 -14.24 28.01 1.31
C PHE A 15 -15.56 27.99 0.54
N ARG A 16 -15.55 27.78 -0.76
CA ARG A 16 -16.78 27.75 -1.57
C ARG A 16 -17.72 26.65 -1.12
N ALA A 17 -17.18 25.55 -0.63
CA ALA A 17 -17.92 24.44 -0.06
C ALA A 17 -18.80 24.84 1.13
N GLN A 18 -18.38 25.81 1.92
CA GLN A 18 -19.12 26.27 3.10
C GLN A 18 -20.33 27.16 2.76
N THR A 19 -20.36 27.73 1.56
CA THR A 19 -21.42 28.68 1.18
C THR A 19 -22.62 28.02 0.48
N LYS A 20 -22.52 26.81 0.01
CA LYS A 20 -23.57 26.13 -0.80
C LYS A 20 -24.01 24.75 -0.30
N GLY A 21 -23.56 24.27 0.88
CA GLY A 21 -23.90 22.96 1.43
C GLY A 21 -22.83 21.88 1.15
N ARG A 22 -23.14 20.60 1.22
CA ARG A 22 -22.17 19.49 1.35
C ARG A 22 -21.45 19.03 0.07
N SER A 23 -21.79 19.49 -1.11
CA SER A 23 -21.39 18.85 -2.37
C SER A 23 -20.80 19.82 -3.38
N GLN A 24 -19.70 20.48 -3.07
CA GLN A 24 -19.55 21.76 -3.76
C GLN A 24 -18.28 22.00 -4.51
N LEU A 25 -17.40 21.07 -4.50
CA LEU A 25 -16.36 21.00 -5.53
C LEU A 25 -16.96 20.70 -6.93
N GLN A 26 -18.20 20.19 -7.00
CA GLN A 26 -18.97 20.04 -8.26
C GLN A 26 -19.19 21.33 -9.04
N TYR A 27 -19.17 22.46 -8.39
CA TYR A 27 -19.45 23.78 -8.99
C TYR A 27 -18.19 24.55 -9.34
N ILE A 28 -17.03 23.96 -9.15
CA ILE A 28 -15.77 24.42 -9.68
C ILE A 28 -15.70 23.88 -11.07
N ASP A 29 -16.03 24.72 -11.98
CA ASP A 29 -16.23 24.57 -13.42
C ASP A 29 -15.65 23.28 -14.01
N SER A 30 -16.54 22.41 -14.52
CA SER A 30 -16.23 21.12 -15.11
C SER A 30 -15.66 21.21 -16.52
N GLU A 31 -15.00 22.27 -16.90
CA GLU A 31 -14.23 22.27 -18.12
C GLU A 31 -13.09 21.27 -17.97
N LYS A 32 -13.12 20.30 -18.81
CA LYS A 32 -12.47 18.97 -18.90
C LYS A 32 -10.95 18.90 -18.74
N ASP A 33 -10.28 19.97 -18.39
CA ASP A 33 -8.85 20.06 -18.34
C ASP A 33 -8.37 20.33 -16.91
N GLU A 34 -7.75 19.30 -16.37
CA GLU A 34 -6.82 19.34 -15.27
C GLU A 34 -7.36 19.62 -13.87
N ASN A 35 -7.42 18.54 -13.13
CA ASN A 35 -7.24 18.46 -11.68
C ASN A 35 -7.72 19.64 -10.85
N ASP A 36 -9.03 19.73 -10.59
CA ASP A 36 -9.59 20.66 -9.61
C ASP A 36 -8.84 20.61 -8.27
N SER A 37 -8.28 19.44 -7.91
CA SER A 37 -7.44 19.31 -6.73
C SER A 37 -6.12 20.09 -6.82
N GLN A 38 -5.50 20.22 -8.00
CA GLN A 38 -4.29 21.05 -8.16
C GLN A 38 -4.61 22.53 -8.05
N LYS A 39 -5.68 22.98 -8.70
CA LYS A 39 -6.16 24.36 -8.60
C LYS A 39 -6.50 24.72 -7.16
N TRP A 40 -7.15 23.79 -6.46
CA TRP A 40 -7.52 23.96 -5.07
C TRP A 40 -6.29 24.11 -4.17
N VAL A 41 -5.30 23.24 -4.31
CA VAL A 41 -4.06 23.31 -3.54
C VAL A 41 -3.28 24.57 -3.86
N LYS A 42 -3.16 24.94 -5.15
CA LYS A 42 -2.47 26.15 -5.56
C LYS A 42 -3.10 27.40 -4.94
N GLU A 43 -4.42 27.54 -5.03
CA GLU A 43 -5.13 28.67 -4.44
C GLU A 43 -5.03 28.70 -2.91
N TRP A 44 -5.02 27.54 -2.28
CA TRP A 44 -4.81 27.45 -0.84
C TRP A 44 -3.41 27.93 -0.45
N ILE A 45 -2.35 27.44 -1.08
CA ILE A 45 -0.97 27.82 -0.78
C ILE A 45 -0.70 29.29 -1.07
N GLU A 46 -1.25 29.85 -2.14
CA GLU A 46 -1.13 31.28 -2.45
C GLU A 46 -1.75 32.21 -1.38
N ARG A 47 -2.61 31.67 -0.51
CA ARG A 47 -3.37 32.44 0.47
C ARG A 47 -3.15 32.04 1.92
N VAL A 48 -2.36 30.98 2.17
CA VAL A 48 -2.01 30.58 3.53
C VAL A 48 -1.02 31.57 4.10
N ASP A 49 -1.07 31.81 5.42
CA ASP A 49 -0.06 32.62 6.10
C ASP A 49 1.28 31.86 6.08
N GLU A 50 2.35 32.57 5.74
CA GLU A 50 3.70 32.00 5.71
C GLU A 50 4.22 31.62 7.11
N ASN A 51 3.62 32.21 8.16
CA ASN A 51 4.05 32.01 9.53
C ASN A 51 3.20 30.99 10.26
N SER A 52 3.80 29.89 10.67
CA SER A 52 3.16 28.93 11.59
C SER A 52 2.86 29.61 12.94
N PRO A 53 1.71 29.29 13.57
CA PRO A 53 1.36 29.78 14.88
C PRO A 53 2.48 29.56 15.90
N GLN A 54 2.79 30.57 16.71
CA GLN A 54 3.75 30.47 17.79
C GLN A 54 3.04 30.06 19.09
N PHE A 55 3.68 29.22 19.87
CA PHE A 55 3.21 28.85 21.19
C PHE A 55 3.64 29.94 22.22
N GLY A 56 2.79 30.21 23.23
CA GLY A 56 3.16 31.08 24.34
C GLY A 56 4.33 30.53 25.17
N GLU A 57 4.96 31.41 25.95
CA GLU A 57 6.16 31.07 26.74
C GLU A 57 5.91 29.98 27.77
N GLU A 58 4.66 29.86 28.26
CA GLU A 58 4.23 28.85 29.20
C GLU A 58 4.06 27.47 28.57
N VAL A 59 4.07 27.36 27.24
CA VAL A 59 3.88 26.10 26.52
C VAL A 59 5.23 25.44 26.24
N LYS A 60 5.43 24.27 26.79
CA LYS A 60 6.59 23.44 26.44
C LYS A 60 6.38 22.77 25.09
N THR A 61 7.40 22.77 24.26
CA THR A 61 7.32 22.30 22.88
C THR A 61 8.38 21.26 22.56
N LYS A 62 8.04 20.31 21.69
CA LYS A 62 8.98 19.39 21.03
C LYS A 62 8.62 19.22 19.57
N GLU A 63 9.63 18.95 18.74
CA GLU A 63 9.51 18.78 17.29
C GLU A 63 9.79 17.33 16.91
N TYR A 64 9.00 16.81 15.95
CA TYR A 64 9.15 15.45 15.42
C TYR A 64 8.93 15.46 13.92
N GLN A 65 9.88 14.90 13.19
CA GLN A 65 9.78 14.73 11.75
C GLN A 65 8.98 13.47 11.43
N ILE A 66 8.00 13.57 10.53
CA ILE A 66 7.28 12.44 9.98
C ILE A 66 8.10 11.80 8.86
N SER A 67 8.19 10.47 8.88
CA SER A 67 9.06 9.72 7.96
C SER A 67 8.61 9.76 6.50
N TRP A 68 7.30 9.88 6.26
CA TRP A 68 6.73 9.91 4.92
C TRP A 68 5.61 10.95 4.83
N ARG A 69 4.35 10.54 4.81
CA ARG A 69 3.22 11.46 4.68
C ARG A 69 2.41 11.56 5.96
N PHE A 70 1.87 12.73 6.21
CA PHE A 70 1.00 13.01 7.34
C PHE A 70 -0.37 13.46 6.85
N VAL A 71 -1.42 12.84 7.40
CA VAL A 71 -2.81 13.09 7.03
C VAL A 71 -3.64 13.36 8.25
N THR A 72 -4.35 14.47 8.24
CA THR A 72 -5.49 14.72 9.10
C THR A 72 -6.77 14.68 8.24
N ASN A 73 -7.94 14.46 8.84
CA ASN A 73 -9.19 14.44 8.11
C ASN A 73 -10.07 15.61 8.56
N GLY A 74 -10.00 16.71 7.83
CA GLY A 74 -10.83 17.90 8.02
C GLY A 74 -12.17 17.84 7.27
N GLY A 75 -12.42 16.75 6.55
CA GLY A 75 -13.62 16.51 5.77
C GLY A 75 -13.32 15.92 4.39
N GLN A 76 -14.34 15.34 3.79
CA GLN A 76 -14.29 14.81 2.43
C GLN A 76 -15.36 15.47 1.59
N ASP A 77 -14.95 16.04 0.45
CA ASP A 77 -15.85 16.56 -0.58
C ASP A 77 -15.48 15.90 -1.91
N GLU A 78 -16.46 15.30 -2.57
CA GLU A 78 -16.42 14.75 -3.93
C GLU A 78 -15.06 14.20 -4.42
N GLY A 79 -14.48 13.29 -3.69
CA GLY A 79 -13.22 12.66 -4.07
C GLY A 79 -11.97 13.38 -3.58
N ILE A 80 -12.07 14.49 -2.82
CA ILE A 80 -10.95 15.15 -2.17
C ILE A 80 -11.07 15.02 -0.65
N ILE A 81 -10.03 14.48 -0.02
CA ILE A 81 -9.91 14.44 1.45
C ILE A 81 -9.01 15.60 1.87
N ARG A 82 -9.62 16.54 2.63
CA ARG A 82 -8.94 17.76 3.08
C ARG A 82 -8.20 17.56 4.40
N PRO A 83 -7.11 18.30 4.66
CA PRO A 83 -6.49 18.36 5.98
C PRO A 83 -7.38 19.11 6.97
N VAL A 84 -7.15 18.92 8.26
CA VAL A 84 -7.65 19.83 9.29
C VAL A 84 -6.84 21.13 9.19
N MET A 85 -7.54 22.26 9.09
CA MET A 85 -6.93 23.59 8.95
C MET A 85 -7.36 24.45 10.12
N GLY A 86 -6.40 25.18 10.66
CA GLY A 86 -6.60 26.20 11.68
C GLY A 86 -6.84 27.58 11.10
N ALA A 87 -6.62 28.60 11.93
CA ALA A 87 -6.63 29.98 11.49
C ALA A 87 -5.62 30.19 10.35
N TYR A 88 -5.93 31.13 9.44
CA TYR A 88 -5.09 31.49 8.29
C TYR A 88 -4.79 30.36 7.32
N GLY A 89 -5.57 29.26 7.37
CA GLY A 89 -5.41 28.12 6.45
C GLY A 89 -4.26 27.17 6.80
N ILE A 90 -3.60 27.32 7.93
CA ILE A 90 -2.46 26.48 8.32
C ILE A 90 -2.95 25.09 8.72
N PRO A 91 -2.40 24.01 8.11
CA PRO A 91 -2.76 22.66 8.49
C PRO A 91 -2.18 22.31 9.86
N PHE A 92 -2.91 21.55 10.67
CA PHE A 92 -2.43 21.19 12.00
C PHE A 92 -2.97 19.86 12.51
N TYR A 93 -2.31 19.33 13.53
CA TYR A 93 -2.82 18.21 14.31
C TYR A 93 -3.56 18.75 15.54
N PRO A 94 -4.89 18.49 15.68
CA PRO A 94 -5.68 19.11 16.74
C PRO A 94 -5.25 18.70 18.16
N GLY A 95 -5.30 19.66 19.09
CA GLY A 95 -5.01 19.40 20.50
C GLY A 95 -5.93 18.33 21.12
N SER A 96 -7.18 18.26 20.70
CA SER A 96 -8.11 17.20 21.13
C SER A 96 -7.65 15.79 20.67
N SER A 97 -7.16 15.69 19.45
CA SER A 97 -6.57 14.44 18.93
C SER A 97 -5.27 14.09 19.65
N MET A 98 -4.44 15.11 19.95
CA MET A 98 -3.23 14.95 20.74
C MET A 98 -3.54 14.41 22.14
N LYS A 99 -4.55 15.01 22.83
CA LYS A 99 -5.03 14.54 24.12
C LYS A 99 -5.50 13.07 24.05
N GLY A 100 -6.27 12.71 23.03
CA GLY A 100 -6.75 11.34 22.84
C GLY A 100 -5.61 10.33 22.68
N ALA A 101 -4.62 10.63 21.85
CA ALA A 101 -3.43 9.79 21.65
C ALA A 101 -2.60 9.68 22.93
N PHE A 102 -2.38 10.78 23.64
CA PHE A 102 -1.68 10.81 24.93
C PHE A 102 -2.39 9.94 25.97
N CYS A 103 -3.73 10.08 26.12
CA CYS A 103 -4.52 9.26 27.03
C CYS A 103 -4.43 7.75 26.73
N GLN A 104 -4.38 7.37 25.47
CA GLN A 104 -4.21 5.96 25.08
C GLN A 104 -2.83 5.41 25.46
N ALA A 105 -1.82 6.25 25.46
CA ALA A 105 -0.45 5.88 25.84
C ALA A 105 -0.19 5.89 27.36
N CYS A 106 -1.07 6.52 28.16
CA CYS A 106 -0.96 6.54 29.62
C CYS A 106 -1.25 5.20 30.27
N THR A 107 -0.52 4.87 31.35
CA THR A 107 -0.93 3.84 32.31
C THR A 107 -2.15 4.30 33.12
N PRO A 108 -2.86 3.40 33.82
CA PRO A 108 -3.97 3.80 34.71
C PRO A 108 -3.53 4.86 35.76
N GLU A 109 -2.35 4.70 36.37
CA GLU A 109 -1.81 5.62 37.36
C GLU A 109 -1.49 6.99 36.75
N GLN A 110 -0.98 7.01 35.51
CA GLN A 110 -0.71 8.26 34.79
C GLN A 110 -2.01 8.99 34.43
N LYS A 111 -3.08 8.24 34.03
CA LYS A 111 -4.39 8.85 33.78
C LYS A 111 -4.95 9.51 35.04
N GLN A 112 -4.88 8.86 36.15
CA GLN A 112 -5.31 9.40 37.44
C GLN A 112 -4.49 10.64 37.80
N ARG A 113 -3.16 10.58 37.69
CA ARG A 113 -2.24 11.70 38.02
C ARG A 113 -2.55 12.95 37.23
N TYR A 114 -2.86 12.83 35.93
CA TYR A 114 -3.11 13.96 35.06
C TYR A 114 -4.58 14.29 34.86
N HIS A 115 -5.50 13.66 35.60
CA HIS A 115 -6.96 13.78 35.45
C HIS A 115 -7.42 13.53 34.01
N LEU A 116 -7.00 12.43 33.43
CA LEU A 116 -7.32 12.01 32.06
C LEU A 116 -8.28 10.82 32.01
N GLU A 117 -8.84 10.43 33.13
CA GLU A 117 -9.85 9.36 33.22
C GLU A 117 -11.15 9.82 32.55
N LYS A 118 -11.87 8.84 31.92
CA LYS A 118 -13.07 9.13 31.15
C LYS A 118 -14.20 9.73 31.98
N ASP A 119 -14.30 9.29 33.23
CA ASP A 119 -15.38 9.66 34.16
C ASP A 119 -14.87 10.60 35.26
N SER A 120 -13.78 11.31 35.04
CA SER A 120 -13.25 12.28 35.99
C SER A 120 -14.07 13.55 35.96
N ASP A 121 -14.59 13.97 37.10
CA ASP A 121 -15.26 15.27 37.30
C ASP A 121 -14.24 16.43 37.32
N ASN A 122 -12.95 16.11 37.42
CA ASN A 122 -11.89 17.11 37.45
C ASN A 122 -11.37 17.44 36.05
N PRO A 123 -11.09 18.72 35.77
CA PRO A 123 -10.47 19.11 34.51
C PRO A 123 -9.05 18.53 34.39
N SER A 124 -8.65 18.20 33.17
CA SER A 124 -7.29 17.73 32.88
C SER A 124 -6.25 18.75 33.35
N LEU A 125 -5.21 18.27 34.05
CA LEU A 125 -4.08 19.09 34.52
C LEU A 125 -3.11 19.46 33.37
N LEU A 126 -3.18 18.75 32.23
CA LEU A 126 -2.42 19.07 31.03
C LEU A 126 -3.34 19.66 29.96
N ARG A 127 -2.85 20.68 29.26
CA ARG A 127 -3.49 21.30 28.10
C ARG A 127 -2.69 20.97 26.86
N PHE A 128 -3.38 20.46 25.85
CA PHE A 128 -2.79 20.02 24.58
C PHE A 128 -3.10 21.04 23.50
N HIS A 129 -2.08 21.70 22.99
CA HIS A 129 -2.21 22.79 22.02
C HIS A 129 -2.17 22.31 20.56
N GLY A 130 -1.92 21.00 20.37
CA GLY A 130 -1.80 20.40 19.04
C GLY A 130 -0.40 20.50 18.47
N GLY A 131 -0.29 20.28 17.17
CA GLY A 131 0.98 20.30 16.45
C GLY A 131 0.87 21.01 15.11
N TYR A 132 1.83 21.90 14.81
CA TYR A 132 1.89 22.68 13.59
C TYR A 132 3.17 22.35 12.81
N PRO A 133 3.14 22.36 11.47
CA PRO A 133 4.35 22.19 10.67
C PRO A 133 5.25 23.40 10.83
N VAL A 134 6.56 23.17 10.96
CA VAL A 134 7.58 24.22 11.15
C VAL A 134 8.65 24.24 10.06
N ASN A 135 8.64 23.26 9.16
CA ASN A 135 9.44 23.27 7.94
C ASN A 135 8.60 23.75 6.75
N ASP A 136 9.21 23.82 5.58
CA ASP A 136 8.46 24.02 4.34
C ASP A 136 7.60 22.78 4.06
N TRP A 137 6.30 22.96 4.24
CA TRP A 137 5.28 21.91 4.09
C TRP A 137 4.41 22.11 2.86
N THR A 138 4.65 23.16 2.08
CA THR A 138 3.77 23.60 0.98
C THR A 138 3.92 22.81 -0.31
N GLU A 139 4.97 21.98 -0.38
CA GLU A 139 5.27 21.16 -1.55
C GLU A 139 4.72 19.72 -1.44
N ASN A 140 4.51 19.08 -2.56
CA ASN A 140 4.12 17.66 -2.65
C ASN A 140 2.84 17.29 -1.87
N LEU A 141 1.87 18.18 -1.82
CA LEU A 141 0.67 18.03 -1.01
C LEU A 141 -0.34 17.03 -1.59
N LEU A 142 -0.34 16.86 -2.91
CA LEU A 142 -1.33 16.03 -3.59
C LEU A 142 -0.94 14.56 -3.61
N ASP A 143 -1.72 13.78 -2.95
CA ASP A 143 -1.63 12.32 -2.94
C ASP A 143 -2.88 11.69 -3.57
N ILE A 144 -2.75 10.50 -4.11
CA ILE A 144 -3.87 9.73 -4.67
C ILE A 144 -4.08 8.47 -3.85
N VAL A 145 -5.31 8.31 -3.38
CA VAL A 145 -5.76 7.04 -2.82
C VAL A 145 -6.53 6.29 -3.88
N HIS A 146 -5.91 5.29 -4.46
CA HIS A 146 -6.62 4.36 -5.31
C HIS A 146 -7.46 3.41 -4.46
N PRO A 147 -8.74 3.21 -4.80
CA PRO A 147 -9.51 2.14 -4.21
C PRO A 147 -8.75 0.84 -4.47
N GLN A 148 -8.79 -0.02 -3.48
CA GLN A 148 -8.05 -1.28 -3.57
C GLN A 148 -8.52 -2.03 -4.81
N GLN A 149 -7.56 -2.53 -5.58
CA GLN A 149 -7.79 -3.14 -6.90
C GLN A 149 -8.56 -4.49 -6.81
N GLY A 150 -9.58 -4.54 -5.95
CA GLY A 150 -10.46 -5.70 -5.80
C GLY A 150 -11.10 -6.14 -7.10
N TRP A 151 -11.45 -5.19 -7.96
CA TRP A 151 -11.98 -5.48 -9.28
C TRP A 151 -10.99 -6.29 -10.15
N GLN A 152 -9.69 -6.07 -10.04
CA GLN A 152 -8.67 -6.84 -10.76
C GLN A 152 -8.64 -8.32 -10.35
N VAL A 153 -9.01 -8.61 -9.11
CA VAL A 153 -9.11 -9.97 -8.59
C VAL A 153 -10.44 -10.62 -8.97
N LYS A 154 -11.53 -9.86 -8.87
CA LYS A 154 -12.90 -10.37 -8.91
C LYS A 154 -13.47 -10.45 -10.31
N THR A 155 -13.24 -9.44 -11.14
CA THR A 155 -13.95 -9.26 -12.42
C THR A 155 -13.40 -10.19 -13.50
N GLN A 156 -14.26 -11.00 -14.11
CA GLN A 156 -13.89 -11.89 -15.21
C GLN A 156 -13.51 -11.08 -16.47
N ASN A 157 -14.28 -10.08 -16.81
CA ASN A 157 -13.99 -9.20 -17.95
C ASN A 157 -13.25 -7.94 -17.48
N THR A 158 -11.98 -7.83 -17.82
CA THR A 158 -11.13 -6.67 -17.45
C THR A 158 -10.99 -5.65 -18.59
N ARG A 159 -11.71 -5.81 -19.69
CA ARG A 159 -11.71 -4.84 -20.81
C ARG A 159 -12.46 -3.55 -20.50
N GLN A 160 -13.41 -3.62 -19.59
CA GLN A 160 -14.18 -2.46 -19.15
C GLN A 160 -13.78 -2.09 -17.72
N LYS A 161 -13.38 -0.84 -17.51
CA LYS A 161 -13.32 -0.30 -16.15
C LYS A 161 -14.74 -0.24 -15.60
N PRO A 162 -14.97 -0.72 -14.37
CA PRO A 162 -16.22 -0.42 -13.69
C PRO A 162 -16.38 1.10 -13.63
N GLY A 163 -17.53 1.60 -14.04
CA GLY A 163 -17.85 3.01 -13.84
C GLY A 163 -17.86 3.34 -12.36
N GLY A 164 -17.20 4.38 -11.93
CA GLY A 164 -17.28 4.90 -10.57
C GLY A 164 -16.16 4.57 -9.60
N GLU A 165 -15.18 3.72 -9.94
CA GLU A 165 -13.97 3.52 -9.11
C GLU A 165 -12.87 4.53 -9.50
N SER A 166 -13.14 5.82 -9.30
CA SER A 166 -12.10 6.85 -9.38
C SER A 166 -11.27 6.88 -8.09
N GLY A 167 -9.97 7.20 -8.19
CA GLY A 167 -9.13 7.47 -7.02
C GLY A 167 -9.63 8.73 -6.30
N PHE A 168 -9.41 8.79 -5.00
CA PHE A 168 -9.63 10.01 -4.22
C PHE A 168 -8.35 10.82 -4.20
N ALA A 169 -8.44 12.12 -4.41
CA ALA A 169 -7.35 13.03 -4.11
C ALA A 169 -7.26 13.17 -2.58
N LEU A 170 -6.06 13.01 -2.06
CA LEU A 170 -5.77 13.17 -0.65
C LEU A 170 -4.75 14.29 -0.48
N ILE A 171 -5.11 15.31 0.27
CA ILE A 171 -4.16 16.36 0.63
C ILE A 171 -3.45 15.91 1.90
N SER A 172 -2.14 15.74 1.78
CA SER A 172 -1.27 15.26 2.85
C SER A 172 0.04 16.02 2.86
N LEU A 173 0.60 16.25 4.04
CA LEU A 173 1.91 16.88 4.16
C LEU A 173 3.01 15.84 3.90
N TYR A 174 4.00 16.20 3.09
CA TYR A 174 5.13 15.32 2.77
C TYR A 174 6.29 15.60 3.74
N GLN A 175 6.67 14.61 4.52
CA GLN A 175 7.75 14.66 5.51
C GLN A 175 7.74 15.93 6.41
N PRO A 176 6.58 16.33 6.95
CA PRO A 176 6.54 17.53 7.77
C PRO A 176 7.30 17.32 9.08
N THR A 177 7.92 18.41 9.56
CA THR A 177 8.36 18.52 10.96
C THR A 177 7.25 19.22 11.73
N LEU A 178 6.65 18.50 12.69
CA LEU A 178 5.54 19.00 13.51
C LEU A 178 6.06 19.40 14.88
N LYS A 179 5.78 20.64 15.27
CA LYS A 179 6.04 21.17 16.61
C LYS A 179 4.79 21.06 17.45
N PHE A 180 4.86 20.26 18.50
CA PHE A 180 3.75 20.00 19.44
C PHE A 180 3.91 20.84 20.71
N GLY A 181 2.78 21.35 21.22
CA GLY A 181 2.75 22.13 22.44
C GLY A 181 1.90 21.49 23.55
N ILE A 182 2.45 21.44 24.76
CA ILE A 182 1.75 21.05 26.00
C ILE A 182 2.01 22.11 27.06
N SER A 183 0.97 22.53 27.79
CA SER A 183 1.15 23.29 29.04
C SER A 183 0.55 22.54 30.22
N SER A 184 1.01 22.85 31.44
CA SER A 184 0.61 22.18 32.67
C SER A 184 0.07 23.18 33.69
N LEU A 185 -0.96 22.76 34.40
CA LEU A 185 -1.44 23.43 35.59
C LEU A 185 -0.69 23.00 36.86
N ILE A 186 0.21 22.03 36.75
CA ILE A 186 1.07 21.54 37.83
C ILE A 186 2.30 22.44 37.87
N GLU A 187 2.59 23.09 39.02
CA GLU A 187 3.71 24.02 39.18
C GLU A 187 5.08 23.36 38.90
N GLN A 188 5.26 22.08 39.36
CA GLN A 188 6.48 21.29 39.14
C GLN A 188 6.12 20.04 38.33
N ALA A 189 5.73 20.24 37.07
CA ALA A 189 5.40 19.15 36.17
C ALA A 189 6.65 18.36 35.77
N ASP A 190 6.55 17.04 35.81
CA ASP A 190 7.58 16.12 35.28
C ASP A 190 7.51 16.11 33.74
N TRP A 191 8.25 17.01 33.13
CA TRP A 191 8.28 17.16 31.67
C TRP A 191 8.95 15.97 30.97
N GLU A 192 9.85 15.27 31.63
CA GLU A 192 10.48 14.07 31.08
C GLU A 192 9.44 12.93 30.96
N GLU A 193 8.67 12.69 32.02
CA GLU A 193 7.58 11.73 31.98
C GLU A 193 6.53 12.12 30.93
N ILE A 194 6.10 13.40 30.88
CA ILE A 194 5.08 13.88 29.95
C ILE A 194 5.51 13.63 28.49
N TRP A 195 6.75 13.99 28.14
CA TRP A 195 7.23 13.77 26.79
C TRP A 195 7.48 12.28 26.49
N THR A 196 7.88 11.49 27.46
CA THR A 196 7.99 10.03 27.31
C THR A 196 6.63 9.39 26.98
N ILE A 197 5.56 9.83 27.64
CA ILE A 197 4.18 9.39 27.31
C ILE A 197 3.81 9.81 25.90
N TRP A 198 4.12 11.05 25.50
CA TRP A 198 3.84 11.54 24.17
C TRP A 198 4.61 10.74 23.10
N GLU A 199 5.88 10.45 23.30
CA GLU A 199 6.70 9.62 22.42
C GLU A 199 6.14 8.19 22.29
N ARG A 200 5.62 7.63 23.37
CA ARG A 200 4.90 6.36 23.33
C ARG A 200 3.60 6.44 22.51
N ALA A 201 2.90 7.57 22.58
CA ALA A 201 1.73 7.80 21.72
C ALA A 201 2.12 7.86 20.24
N LEU A 202 3.25 8.50 19.94
CA LEU A 202 3.80 8.63 18.59
C LEU A 202 4.19 7.30 17.95
N GLU A 203 4.55 6.27 18.74
CA GLU A 203 4.88 4.93 18.23
C GLU A 203 3.77 4.31 17.37
N SER A 204 2.53 4.68 17.66
CA SER A 204 1.35 4.19 16.92
C SER A 204 1.04 4.99 15.65
N GLY A 205 1.80 6.06 15.41
CA GLY A 205 1.54 7.04 14.35
C GLY A 205 0.43 8.02 14.69
N LEU A 206 0.40 9.12 13.98
CA LEU A 206 -0.54 10.24 14.16
C LEU A 206 -1.44 10.46 12.95
N GLY A 207 -2.63 10.96 13.20
CA GLY A 207 -3.59 11.34 12.17
C GLY A 207 -4.33 10.14 11.58
N CYS A 208 -4.59 10.20 10.29
CA CYS A 208 -5.36 9.19 9.57
C CYS A 208 -4.45 8.24 8.78
N ARG A 209 -4.99 7.06 8.45
CA ARG A 209 -4.32 6.04 7.62
C ARG A 209 -3.01 5.49 8.19
N VAL A 210 -2.79 5.59 9.49
CA VAL A 210 -1.59 5.07 10.17
C VAL A 210 -1.33 3.60 9.89
N SER A 211 -2.38 2.79 9.77
CA SER A 211 -2.25 1.37 9.39
C SER A 211 -1.64 1.14 8.00
N SER A 212 -1.55 2.19 7.18
CA SER A 212 -0.94 2.17 5.85
C SER A 212 0.43 2.87 5.80
N GLY A 213 1.00 3.20 6.96
CA GLY A 213 2.32 3.82 7.07
C GLY A 213 2.34 5.34 7.05
N TYR A 214 1.16 6.00 7.13
CA TYR A 214 1.08 7.45 7.27
C TYR A 214 1.30 7.88 8.72
N GLY A 215 1.84 9.09 8.92
CA GLY A 215 1.94 9.73 10.24
C GLY A 215 2.93 9.09 11.21
N LEU A 216 3.85 8.25 10.73
CA LEU A 216 4.88 7.62 11.56
C LEU A 216 6.09 8.55 11.73
N PRO A 217 6.49 8.88 12.95
CA PRO A 217 7.69 9.67 13.19
C PRO A 217 8.97 8.93 12.78
N LYS A 218 9.95 9.68 12.27
CA LYS A 218 11.21 9.14 11.75
C LYS A 218 12.10 8.56 12.84
N ASP A 219 12.23 9.29 13.95
CA ASP A 219 13.24 9.00 14.97
C ASP A 219 12.69 8.27 16.21
N ILE A 220 11.38 8.02 16.24
CA ILE A 220 10.76 7.25 17.32
C ILE A 220 10.92 5.75 17.04
N LYS A 221 11.62 5.08 17.94
CA LYS A 221 11.74 3.62 17.90
C LYS A 221 10.59 3.00 18.67
N PRO A 222 9.76 2.15 18.03
CA PRO A 222 8.70 1.44 18.75
C PRO A 222 9.27 0.59 19.88
N SER A 223 8.66 0.70 21.05
CA SER A 223 8.98 -0.11 22.22
C SER A 223 8.57 -1.58 22.07
N LYS A 224 7.55 -1.83 21.24
CA LYS A 224 7.03 -3.18 20.99
C LYS A 224 7.68 -3.82 19.77
N GLU A 225 8.06 -5.09 19.92
CA GLU A 225 8.50 -5.89 18.77
C GLU A 225 7.36 -6.07 17.77
N PRO A 226 7.64 -5.96 16.45
CA PRO A 226 6.66 -6.19 15.42
C PRO A 226 6.23 -7.66 15.41
N LEU A 227 4.99 -7.92 14.97
CA LEU A 227 4.49 -9.27 14.75
C LEU A 227 5.39 -10.06 13.79
N TYR A 228 5.84 -9.42 12.75
CA TYR A 228 6.80 -9.94 11.77
C TYR A 228 7.58 -8.80 11.15
N LYS A 229 8.87 -9.01 10.88
CA LYS A 229 9.73 -8.06 10.18
C LYS A 229 10.64 -8.77 9.18
N CYS A 230 10.99 -8.07 8.11
CA CYS A 230 11.97 -8.52 7.13
C CYS A 230 12.65 -7.34 6.45
N PHE A 231 13.91 -7.54 6.06
CA PHE A 231 14.67 -6.55 5.33
C PHE A 231 14.54 -6.81 3.82
N LEU A 232 14.17 -5.77 3.08
CA LEU A 232 13.89 -5.85 1.65
C LEU A 232 14.76 -4.87 0.86
N LYS A 233 15.16 -5.31 -0.33
CA LYS A 233 15.73 -4.47 -1.38
C LYS A 233 14.82 -4.54 -2.60
N GLY A 234 14.42 -3.39 -3.14
CA GLY A 234 13.51 -3.34 -4.28
C GLY A 234 13.84 -2.22 -5.25
N GLN A 235 13.46 -2.45 -6.49
CA GLN A 235 13.48 -1.45 -7.54
C GLN A 235 12.25 -1.58 -8.42
N GLY A 236 11.84 -0.48 -9.05
CA GLY A 236 10.67 -0.50 -9.92
C GLY A 236 10.22 0.90 -10.34
N MET A 237 9.04 0.95 -10.94
CA MET A 237 8.40 2.20 -11.33
C MET A 237 7.80 2.89 -10.11
N ALA A 238 8.19 4.13 -9.87
CA ALA A 238 7.56 4.97 -8.87
C ALA A 238 6.19 5.49 -9.38
N PRO A 239 5.19 5.63 -8.52
CA PRO A 239 4.01 6.41 -8.85
C PRO A 239 4.39 7.89 -9.00
N LYS A 240 3.67 8.59 -9.86
CA LYS A 240 3.65 10.04 -9.91
C LYS A 240 2.56 10.54 -8.98
N SER A 241 2.83 11.55 -8.20
CA SER A 241 1.79 12.31 -7.52
C SER A 241 0.97 13.13 -8.54
N LEU A 242 -0.11 13.75 -8.11
CA LEU A 242 -0.95 14.56 -9.02
C LEU A 242 -0.23 15.81 -9.54
N ASP A 243 0.73 16.32 -8.80
CA ASP A 243 1.62 17.42 -9.19
C ASP A 243 2.80 16.99 -10.08
N GLY A 244 2.92 15.69 -10.37
CA GLY A 244 3.96 15.12 -11.24
C GLY A 244 5.20 14.66 -10.51
N GLU A 245 5.31 14.92 -9.21
CA GLU A 245 6.46 14.53 -8.41
C GLU A 245 6.56 13.00 -8.24
N LYS A 246 7.78 12.52 -8.21
CA LYS A 246 8.10 11.10 -8.04
C LYS A 246 8.25 10.75 -6.57
N GLU A 247 7.69 9.61 -6.19
CA GLU A 247 7.65 9.21 -4.79
C GLU A 247 7.69 7.69 -4.63
N PHE A 248 8.45 7.21 -3.64
CA PHE A 248 8.31 5.85 -3.16
C PHE A 248 7.20 5.80 -2.09
N ARG A 249 6.25 4.89 -2.23
CA ARG A 249 5.08 4.79 -1.37
C ARG A 249 5.08 3.49 -0.56
N PRO A 250 5.40 3.52 0.73
CA PRO A 250 5.41 2.31 1.57
C PRO A 250 4.08 1.55 1.64
N ASN A 251 2.96 2.23 1.44
CA ASN A 251 1.62 1.60 1.44
C ASN A 251 1.43 0.52 0.35
N ILE A 252 2.34 0.43 -0.64
CA ILE A 252 2.32 -0.65 -1.64
C ILE A 252 2.37 -2.03 -1.00
N PHE A 253 3.10 -2.19 0.10
CA PHE A 253 3.22 -3.48 0.78
C PHE A 253 1.87 -3.93 1.33
N ARG A 254 1.18 -3.03 2.05
CA ARG A 254 -0.14 -3.36 2.60
C ARG A 254 -1.16 -3.63 1.51
N GLY A 255 -1.19 -2.81 0.47
CA GLY A 255 -2.10 -2.99 -0.68
C GLY A 255 -1.88 -4.31 -1.40
N ALA A 256 -0.62 -4.69 -1.64
CA ALA A 256 -0.28 -5.95 -2.29
C ALA A 256 -0.65 -7.16 -1.42
N ILE A 257 -0.27 -7.17 -0.14
CA ILE A 257 -0.56 -8.30 0.76
C ILE A 257 -2.08 -8.46 0.98
N ARG A 258 -2.83 -7.36 1.11
CA ARG A 258 -4.30 -7.41 1.14
C ARG A 258 -4.86 -8.08 -0.12
N SER A 259 -4.34 -7.71 -1.28
CA SER A 259 -4.76 -8.26 -2.58
C SER A 259 -4.42 -9.75 -2.71
N HIS A 260 -3.24 -10.18 -2.24
CA HIS A 260 -2.87 -11.59 -2.21
C HIS A 260 -3.69 -12.40 -1.21
N ALA A 261 -3.97 -11.87 -0.03
CA ALA A 261 -4.86 -12.48 0.95
C ALA A 261 -6.26 -12.71 0.35
N LEU A 262 -6.79 -11.71 -0.37
CA LEU A 262 -8.09 -11.81 -1.05
C LEU A 262 -8.12 -12.99 -2.03
N ARG A 263 -7.06 -13.18 -2.83
CA ARG A 263 -6.93 -14.30 -3.77
C ARG A 263 -6.89 -15.65 -3.08
N ILE A 264 -6.11 -15.74 -2.00
CA ILE A 264 -5.92 -16.99 -1.25
C ILE A 264 -7.21 -17.38 -0.54
N PHE A 265 -7.84 -16.48 0.20
CA PHE A 265 -9.12 -16.75 0.86
C PHE A 265 -10.23 -17.02 -0.15
N GLY A 266 -10.29 -16.27 -1.26
CA GLY A 266 -11.24 -16.50 -2.34
C GLY A 266 -11.13 -17.91 -2.97
N GLY A 267 -9.95 -18.53 -2.92
CA GLY A 267 -9.75 -19.92 -3.33
C GLY A 267 -10.10 -20.97 -2.28
N LEU A 268 -10.50 -20.56 -1.07
CA LEU A 268 -10.79 -21.44 0.08
C LEU A 268 -12.24 -21.36 0.57
N THR A 269 -12.93 -20.24 0.30
CA THR A 269 -14.31 -19.98 0.74
C THR A 269 -15.04 -19.07 -0.24
N ASP A 270 -16.31 -18.82 -0.01
CA ASP A 270 -17.11 -17.93 -0.84
C ASP A 270 -16.66 -16.46 -0.75
N ALA A 271 -17.18 -15.63 -1.66
CA ALA A 271 -16.78 -14.23 -1.81
C ALA A 271 -16.99 -13.40 -0.54
N LYS A 272 -18.15 -13.56 0.11
CA LYS A 272 -18.53 -12.78 1.31
C LYS A 272 -17.60 -13.08 2.49
N ASN A 273 -17.32 -14.36 2.73
CA ASN A 273 -16.44 -14.79 3.80
C ASN A 273 -14.98 -14.40 3.52
N ALA A 274 -14.52 -14.48 2.27
CA ALA A 274 -13.18 -14.05 1.89
C ALA A 274 -12.99 -12.53 2.11
N GLU A 275 -13.97 -11.72 1.73
CA GLU A 275 -13.96 -10.26 1.97
C GLU A 275 -13.99 -9.91 3.46
N LYS A 276 -14.82 -10.62 4.25
CA LYS A 276 -14.87 -10.45 5.70
C LYS A 276 -13.50 -10.69 6.34
N LEU A 277 -12.82 -11.79 5.99
CA LEU A 277 -11.47 -12.11 6.49
C LEU A 277 -10.45 -11.02 6.13
N VAL A 278 -10.48 -10.53 4.90
CA VAL A 278 -9.59 -9.48 4.44
C VAL A 278 -9.88 -8.15 5.15
N ASN A 279 -11.15 -7.82 5.39
CA ASN A 279 -11.53 -6.62 6.12
C ASN A 279 -11.14 -6.71 7.60
N GLN A 280 -11.23 -7.87 8.23
CA GLN A 280 -10.71 -8.10 9.58
C GLN A 280 -9.19 -7.87 9.67
N LEU A 281 -8.43 -8.35 8.68
CA LEU A 281 -6.97 -8.19 8.68
C LEU A 281 -6.54 -6.75 8.38
N PHE A 282 -7.14 -6.11 7.39
CA PHE A 282 -6.63 -4.85 6.82
C PHE A 282 -7.61 -3.68 6.95
N GLY A 283 -8.70 -3.84 7.66
CA GLY A 283 -9.76 -2.85 7.70
C GLY A 283 -10.58 -2.79 6.41
N GLY A 284 -11.74 -2.26 6.51
CA GLY A 284 -12.68 -2.08 5.40
C GLY A 284 -13.79 -1.11 5.76
N ILE A 285 -14.44 -0.61 4.72
CA ILE A 285 -15.66 0.16 4.84
C ILE A 285 -16.73 -0.66 4.11
N ASP A 286 -17.57 -1.31 4.89
CA ASP A 286 -18.84 -1.87 4.44
C ASP A 286 -19.93 -1.00 5.10
N ARG A 287 -21.04 -1.52 5.53
CA ARG A 287 -22.06 -0.73 6.26
C ARG A 287 -21.49 -0.02 7.49
N GLU A 288 -20.47 -0.62 8.11
CA GLU A 288 -19.73 -0.06 9.23
C GLU A 288 -18.22 -0.11 8.93
N ALA A 289 -17.48 0.88 9.44
CA ALA A 289 -16.02 0.90 9.33
C ALA A 289 -15.41 -0.17 10.24
N THR A 290 -14.61 -1.08 9.67
CA THR A 290 -13.90 -2.11 10.42
C THR A 290 -12.43 -1.73 10.56
N GLN A 291 -11.93 -1.65 11.80
CA GLN A 291 -10.51 -1.49 12.06
C GLN A 291 -9.79 -2.81 11.74
N GLY A 292 -8.72 -2.71 10.94
CA GLY A 292 -7.90 -3.88 10.61
C GLY A 292 -6.97 -4.27 11.76
N LEU A 293 -6.66 -5.57 11.86
CA LEU A 293 -5.71 -6.13 12.83
C LEU A 293 -4.26 -5.75 12.54
N LEU A 294 -3.95 -5.37 11.30
CA LEU A 294 -2.58 -5.19 10.81
C LEU A 294 -2.33 -3.75 10.35
N ALA A 295 -1.21 -3.22 10.82
CA ALA A 295 -0.60 -1.99 10.32
C ALA A 295 0.81 -2.29 9.79
N ILE A 296 1.33 -1.40 8.95
CA ILE A 296 2.71 -1.47 8.46
C ILE A 296 3.54 -0.27 8.93
N ASP A 297 4.81 -0.53 9.13
CA ASP A 297 5.88 0.45 9.25
C ASP A 297 7.01 0.01 8.30
N PHE A 298 7.33 0.81 7.29
CA PHE A 298 8.47 0.55 6.42
C PHE A 298 9.56 1.58 6.69
N ARG A 299 10.64 1.11 7.31
CA ARG A 299 11.79 1.95 7.65
C ARG A 299 12.78 1.94 6.52
N VAL A 300 12.84 3.06 5.83
CA VAL A 300 13.75 3.26 4.70
C VAL A 300 15.18 3.40 5.22
N ASN A 301 16.10 2.57 4.73
CA ASN A 301 17.53 2.70 4.99
C ASN A 301 18.22 3.51 3.89
N SER A 302 17.85 3.24 2.62
CA SER A 302 18.29 4.03 1.48
C SER A 302 17.17 4.13 0.45
N LEU A 303 17.04 5.28 -0.19
CA LEU A 303 16.08 5.54 -1.26
C LEU A 303 16.74 6.42 -2.31
N GLU A 304 16.74 5.94 -3.54
CA GLU A 304 17.12 6.69 -4.71
C GLU A 304 15.92 6.81 -5.65
N LEU A 305 15.55 8.03 -5.99
CA LEU A 305 14.51 8.33 -6.96
C LEU A 305 15.15 8.77 -8.26
N GLY A 306 14.91 7.99 -9.29
CA GLY A 306 15.40 8.25 -10.64
C GLY A 306 14.30 8.66 -11.60
N THR A 307 14.68 8.98 -12.82
CA THR A 307 13.77 9.16 -13.94
C THR A 307 14.32 8.40 -15.13
N PHE A 308 13.50 7.60 -15.74
CA PHE A 308 13.80 6.97 -17.00
C PHE A 308 13.55 7.96 -18.14
N THR A 309 14.61 8.37 -18.85
CA THR A 309 14.58 9.55 -19.74
C THR A 309 14.41 9.26 -21.22
N ASN A 310 14.51 8.01 -21.67
CA ASN A 310 14.43 7.67 -23.10
C ASN A 310 12.98 7.57 -23.61
N GLY A 311 12.44 8.70 -24.04
CA GLY A 311 11.16 8.79 -24.73
C GLY A 311 9.91 8.79 -23.81
N TYR A 312 10.07 8.46 -22.53
CA TYR A 312 9.03 8.44 -21.52
C TYR A 312 9.62 8.90 -20.19
N ASN A 313 9.21 10.02 -19.67
CA ASN A 313 9.64 10.49 -18.34
C ASN A 313 8.94 9.69 -17.23
N GLU A 314 9.32 8.43 -17.05
CA GLU A 314 8.75 7.59 -16.00
C GLU A 314 9.62 7.60 -14.73
N PRO A 315 9.06 7.93 -13.57
CA PRO A 315 9.79 7.90 -12.33
C PRO A 315 10.10 6.47 -11.90
N THR A 316 11.28 6.29 -11.32
CA THR A 316 11.76 5.01 -10.81
C THR A 316 12.24 5.15 -9.38
N TYR A 317 12.33 4.03 -8.67
CA TYR A 317 12.92 3.96 -7.34
C TYR A 317 13.87 2.78 -7.23
N THR A 318 14.90 2.96 -6.40
CA THR A 318 15.68 1.89 -5.79
C THR A 318 15.65 2.12 -4.28
N VAL A 319 15.21 1.13 -3.52
CA VAL A 319 14.99 1.27 -2.08
C VAL A 319 15.48 0.06 -1.31
N THR A 320 16.07 0.33 -0.14
CA THR A 320 16.32 -0.70 0.88
C THR A 320 15.65 -0.29 2.19
N GLY A 321 15.12 -1.25 2.93
CA GLY A 321 14.49 -0.96 4.20
C GLY A 321 13.90 -2.17 4.91
N GLU A 322 13.47 -1.96 6.14
CA GLU A 322 12.82 -2.96 6.98
C GLU A 322 11.30 -2.80 6.91
N LEU A 323 10.63 -3.82 6.40
CA LEU A 323 9.16 -3.95 6.45
C LEU A 323 8.77 -4.59 7.77
N ARG A 324 7.94 -3.89 8.55
CA ARG A 324 7.44 -4.30 9.86
C ARG A 324 5.92 -4.39 9.82
N TRP A 325 5.38 -5.49 10.31
CA TRP A 325 3.96 -5.71 10.52
C TRP A 325 3.61 -5.61 11.98
N ILE A 326 2.67 -4.76 12.31
CA ILE A 326 2.29 -4.40 13.68
C ILE A 326 0.86 -4.81 13.93
N ILE A 327 0.59 -5.39 15.12
CA ILE A 327 -0.78 -5.66 15.58
C ILE A 327 -1.37 -4.36 16.14
N THR A 328 -2.56 -4.01 15.69
CA THR A 328 -3.27 -2.78 16.11
C THR A 328 -4.09 -2.96 17.39
N GLN A 329 -4.37 -4.20 17.79
CA GLN A 329 -5.15 -4.54 18.98
C GLN A 329 -4.73 -5.89 19.56
N SER A 330 -4.93 -6.10 20.84
CA SER A 330 -4.59 -7.35 21.52
C SER A 330 -5.42 -8.52 20.96
N LEU A 331 -4.75 -9.66 20.79
CA LEU A 331 -5.33 -10.92 20.35
C LEU A 331 -4.98 -12.03 21.35
N PRO A 332 -5.80 -13.08 21.47
CA PRO A 332 -5.40 -14.32 22.12
C PRO A 332 -4.12 -14.87 21.53
N GLU A 333 -3.27 -15.48 22.35
CA GLU A 333 -1.93 -15.94 21.95
C GLU A 333 -1.95 -16.87 20.72
N ASN A 334 -2.89 -17.82 20.69
CA ASN A 334 -3.04 -18.74 19.56
C ASN A 334 -3.41 -18.01 18.25
N GLN A 335 -4.23 -16.96 18.32
CA GLN A 335 -4.56 -16.13 17.16
C GLN A 335 -3.37 -15.28 16.74
N GLN A 336 -2.62 -14.72 17.69
CA GLN A 336 -1.44 -13.93 17.40
C GLN A 336 -0.36 -14.77 16.71
N GLU A 337 -0.09 -15.97 17.18
CA GLU A 337 0.89 -16.88 16.56
C GLU A 337 0.44 -17.35 15.17
N CYS A 338 -0.85 -17.63 14.98
CA CYS A 338 -1.38 -17.96 13.66
C CYS A 338 -1.28 -16.76 12.71
N LEU A 339 -1.62 -15.55 13.17
CA LEU A 339 -1.52 -14.32 12.37
C LEU A 339 -0.07 -14.01 11.97
N LYS A 340 0.87 -14.22 12.88
CA LYS A 340 2.31 -14.10 12.60
C LYS A 340 2.76 -15.04 11.48
N LYS A 341 2.34 -16.29 11.54
CA LYS A 341 2.61 -17.26 10.47
C LYS A 341 1.94 -16.84 9.17
N LEU A 342 0.68 -16.44 9.21
CA LEU A 342 -0.07 -16.02 8.03
C LEU A 342 0.60 -14.84 7.32
N ILE A 343 0.94 -13.77 8.03
CA ILE A 343 1.56 -12.59 7.42
C ILE A 343 2.95 -12.89 6.86
N ARG A 344 3.71 -13.74 7.53
CA ARG A 344 4.99 -14.23 7.05
C ARG A 344 4.83 -15.02 5.73
N PHE A 345 3.87 -15.92 5.64
CA PHE A 345 3.60 -16.67 4.40
C PHE A 345 3.04 -15.81 3.29
N LEU A 346 2.18 -14.84 3.58
CA LEU A 346 1.69 -13.87 2.59
C LEU A 346 2.81 -12.98 2.04
N THR A 347 3.75 -12.55 2.89
CA THR A 347 4.92 -11.79 2.46
C THR A 347 5.82 -12.62 1.56
N ARG A 348 6.09 -13.87 1.92
CA ARG A 348 6.84 -14.81 1.08
C ARG A 348 6.12 -15.12 -0.25
N PHE A 349 4.80 -15.25 -0.21
CA PHE A 349 4.00 -15.43 -1.41
C PHE A 349 4.15 -14.25 -2.38
N ALA A 350 4.15 -13.03 -1.85
CA ALA A 350 4.42 -11.84 -2.65
C ALA A 350 5.84 -11.82 -3.20
N MET A 351 6.84 -12.27 -2.44
CA MET A 351 8.22 -12.35 -2.91
C MET A 351 8.43 -13.38 -4.01
N LEU A 352 7.81 -14.56 -3.88
CA LEU A 352 8.04 -15.69 -4.77
C LEU A 352 7.15 -15.66 -6.02
N LEU A 353 5.86 -15.41 -5.86
CA LEU A 353 4.85 -15.57 -6.91
C LEU A 353 4.16 -14.26 -7.29
N GLY A 354 3.87 -13.42 -6.29
CA GLY A 354 3.20 -12.14 -6.46
C GLY A 354 4.17 -11.00 -6.76
N GLY A 355 4.09 -9.92 -6.01
CA GLY A 355 4.97 -8.76 -6.09
C GLY A 355 4.40 -7.57 -5.34
N PHE A 356 5.20 -6.52 -5.27
CA PHE A 356 4.85 -5.24 -4.70
C PHE A 356 5.01 -4.12 -5.73
N GLY A 357 4.16 -3.10 -5.67
CA GLY A 357 4.32 -1.88 -6.46
C GLY A 357 3.61 -1.88 -7.81
N LYS A 358 3.88 -0.83 -8.58
CA LYS A 358 3.28 -0.63 -9.91
C LYS A 358 3.77 -1.72 -10.87
N SER A 359 2.87 -2.24 -11.70
CA SER A 359 3.18 -3.30 -12.68
C SER A 359 3.79 -4.59 -12.08
N TRP A 360 3.53 -4.88 -10.82
CA TRP A 360 4.07 -6.04 -10.10
C TRP A 360 3.79 -7.40 -10.75
N ARG A 361 2.82 -7.50 -11.64
CA ARG A 361 2.49 -8.75 -12.37
C ARG A 361 3.62 -9.22 -13.28
N ARG A 362 4.56 -8.35 -13.62
CA ARG A 362 5.72 -8.64 -14.45
C ARG A 362 7.00 -8.44 -13.67
N ALA A 363 7.99 -9.27 -13.93
CA ALA A 363 9.34 -9.01 -13.47
C ALA A 363 9.88 -7.73 -14.13
N ASP A 364 10.82 -7.06 -13.46
CA ASP A 364 11.49 -5.90 -14.00
C ASP A 364 12.38 -6.32 -15.18
N HIS A 365 12.03 -5.89 -16.37
CA HIS A 365 12.74 -6.23 -17.59
C HIS A 365 14.16 -5.66 -17.63
N SER A 366 14.40 -4.55 -16.96
CA SER A 366 15.72 -3.91 -16.93
C SER A 366 16.79 -4.74 -16.22
N ILE A 367 16.38 -5.63 -15.32
CA ILE A 367 17.28 -6.52 -14.61
C ILE A 367 17.88 -7.55 -15.57
N PHE A 368 17.16 -7.89 -16.63
CA PHE A 368 17.51 -8.97 -17.57
C PHE A 368 18.09 -8.47 -18.89
N TYR A 369 17.83 -7.19 -19.24
CA TYR A 369 18.29 -6.59 -20.48
C TYR A 369 18.83 -5.18 -20.21
N GLU A 370 20.14 -5.02 -20.15
CA GLU A 370 20.79 -3.72 -19.97
C GLU A 370 20.41 -2.74 -21.08
N ASP A 371 20.36 -3.23 -22.33
CA ASP A 371 19.96 -2.46 -23.51
C ASP A 371 18.46 -2.14 -23.58
N TYR A 372 17.66 -2.66 -22.64
CA TYR A 372 16.23 -2.38 -22.61
C TYR A 372 15.95 -0.92 -22.29
N TYR A 373 16.75 -0.31 -21.42
CA TYR A 373 16.60 1.07 -20.99
C TYR A 373 16.71 2.12 -22.10
N PRO A 374 17.63 2.03 -23.08
CA PRO A 374 17.76 3.08 -24.08
C PRO A 374 16.49 3.35 -24.87
N ASN A 375 15.59 2.38 -24.99
CA ASN A 375 14.48 2.45 -25.93
C ASN A 375 13.10 2.13 -25.33
N LYS A 376 12.97 1.70 -24.09
CA LYS A 376 11.70 1.28 -23.51
C LYS A 376 11.59 1.60 -22.02
N PRO A 377 10.39 1.95 -21.52
CA PRO A 377 10.21 2.25 -20.11
C PRO A 377 10.43 1.01 -19.25
N LEU A 378 10.92 1.23 -18.05
CA LEU A 378 10.99 0.22 -17.00
C LEU A 378 9.62 -0.44 -16.83
N ILE A 379 9.55 -1.75 -16.93
CA ILE A 379 8.33 -2.54 -16.73
C ILE A 379 8.51 -3.47 -15.55
N GLY A 380 7.52 -3.49 -14.65
CA GLY A 380 7.50 -4.38 -13.51
C GLY A 380 8.23 -3.85 -12.29
N CYS A 381 8.49 -4.75 -11.38
CA CYS A 381 9.22 -4.47 -10.15
C CYS A 381 9.96 -5.72 -9.70
N HIS A 382 11.09 -5.52 -9.07
CA HIS A 382 11.93 -6.58 -8.55
C HIS A 382 12.18 -6.36 -7.06
N TRP A 383 12.04 -7.44 -6.28
CA TRP A 383 12.25 -7.43 -4.84
C TRP A 383 13.10 -8.62 -4.43
N GLN A 384 14.05 -8.36 -3.54
CA GLN A 384 14.93 -9.35 -2.94
C GLN A 384 14.93 -9.21 -1.43
N TRP A 385 15.27 -10.31 -0.74
CA TRP A 385 15.62 -10.25 0.66
C TRP A 385 16.90 -9.42 0.81
N GLY A 386 16.88 -8.39 1.64
CA GLY A 386 17.95 -7.41 1.71
C GLY A 386 19.12 -7.81 2.60
N ASP A 387 18.94 -8.84 3.43
CA ASP A 387 20.00 -9.36 4.29
C ASP A 387 20.06 -10.90 4.28
N LYS A 388 21.22 -11.43 4.71
CA LYS A 388 21.42 -12.89 4.80
C LYS A 388 20.53 -13.55 5.86
N SER A 389 20.16 -12.82 6.91
CA SER A 389 19.34 -13.37 7.99
C SER A 389 17.90 -13.56 7.53
N SER A 390 17.33 -12.57 6.82
CA SER A 390 16.03 -12.70 6.19
C SER A 390 16.00 -13.82 5.16
N LEU A 391 17.03 -13.92 4.31
CA LEU A 391 17.18 -14.97 3.31
C LEU A 391 17.24 -16.36 3.96
N ILE A 392 18.06 -16.54 4.98
CA ILE A 392 18.24 -17.83 5.68
C ILE A 392 16.95 -18.23 6.42
N ASN A 393 16.35 -17.30 7.15
CA ASN A 393 15.15 -17.58 7.92
C ASN A 393 13.93 -17.82 7.07
N ASP A 394 13.85 -17.22 5.89
CA ASP A 394 12.70 -17.26 5.02
C ASP A 394 12.90 -18.07 3.74
N ASN A 395 14.11 -18.53 3.45
CA ASN A 395 14.40 -19.28 2.23
C ASN A 395 13.96 -20.75 2.37
N LYS A 396 12.65 -21.01 2.26
CA LYS A 396 12.10 -22.36 2.15
C LYS A 396 12.03 -22.87 0.71
N VAL A 397 12.18 -21.99 -0.28
CA VAL A 397 12.13 -22.36 -1.69
C VAL A 397 13.53 -22.22 -2.29
N ARG A 398 14.25 -23.33 -2.35
CA ARG A 398 15.62 -23.42 -2.88
C ARG A 398 15.69 -23.94 -4.31
N ASP A 399 14.64 -24.59 -4.74
CA ASP A 399 14.49 -25.16 -6.08
C ASP A 399 13.00 -25.35 -6.42
N LEU A 400 12.72 -25.82 -7.62
CA LEU A 400 11.36 -25.98 -8.12
C LEU A 400 10.52 -26.97 -7.30
N THR A 401 11.14 -27.95 -6.65
CA THR A 401 10.42 -28.97 -5.86
C THR A 401 9.79 -28.39 -4.61
N HIS A 402 10.31 -27.28 -4.11
CA HIS A 402 9.78 -26.58 -2.94
C HIS A 402 8.59 -25.66 -3.22
N VAL A 403 8.32 -25.32 -4.49
CA VAL A 403 7.23 -24.38 -4.86
C VAL A 403 5.85 -24.96 -4.51
N HIS A 404 5.60 -26.23 -4.87
CA HIS A 404 4.33 -26.90 -4.54
C HIS A 404 4.07 -27.01 -3.02
N PRO A 405 5.01 -27.53 -2.21
CA PRO A 405 4.87 -27.53 -0.75
C PRO A 405 4.62 -26.13 -0.18
N PHE A 406 5.34 -25.13 -0.68
CA PHE A 406 5.15 -23.75 -0.24
C PHE A 406 3.72 -23.24 -0.47
N ILE A 407 3.16 -23.46 -1.67
CA ILE A 407 1.77 -23.08 -1.98
C ILE A 407 0.79 -23.81 -1.05
N LYS A 408 1.05 -25.09 -0.79
CA LYS A 408 0.25 -25.91 0.13
C LYS A 408 0.31 -25.34 1.55
N ASP A 409 1.49 -24.96 2.03
CA ASP A 409 1.68 -24.35 3.35
C ASP A 409 0.93 -23.02 3.49
N VAL A 410 1.01 -22.13 2.46
CA VAL A 410 0.25 -20.89 2.42
C VAL A 410 -1.25 -21.14 2.58
N ARG A 411 -1.78 -22.13 1.87
CA ARG A 411 -3.20 -22.50 1.95
C ARG A 411 -3.56 -23.12 3.31
N THR A 412 -2.67 -23.89 3.89
CA THR A 412 -2.87 -24.53 5.19
C THR A 412 -2.96 -23.49 6.30
N ILE A 413 -2.01 -22.56 6.37
CA ILE A 413 -2.04 -21.51 7.40
C ILE A 413 -3.24 -20.54 7.22
N ALA A 414 -3.66 -20.29 5.97
CA ALA A 414 -4.88 -19.54 5.71
C ALA A 414 -6.14 -20.26 6.24
N LYS A 415 -6.22 -21.60 6.10
CA LYS A 415 -7.31 -22.42 6.67
C LYS A 415 -7.29 -22.40 8.20
N GLU A 416 -6.10 -22.49 8.82
CA GLU A 416 -5.95 -22.40 10.28
C GLU A 416 -6.50 -21.06 10.79
N TRP A 417 -6.15 -19.96 10.11
CA TRP A 417 -6.70 -18.64 10.44
C TRP A 417 -8.23 -18.60 10.29
N MET A 418 -8.77 -19.13 9.20
CA MET A 418 -10.22 -19.20 8.97
C MET A 418 -10.93 -19.97 10.10
N THR A 419 -10.37 -21.09 10.54
CA THR A 419 -10.90 -21.88 11.65
C THR A 419 -10.92 -21.09 12.95
N LEU A 420 -9.83 -20.37 13.27
CA LEU A 420 -9.78 -19.50 14.46
C LEU A 420 -10.76 -18.32 14.39
N GLN A 421 -11.18 -17.92 13.19
CA GLN A 421 -12.18 -16.86 12.98
C GLN A 421 -13.61 -17.42 12.82
N ASN A 422 -13.81 -18.71 13.00
CA ASN A 422 -15.08 -19.40 12.80
C ASN A 422 -15.67 -19.18 11.39
N ILE A 423 -14.82 -19.14 10.38
CA ILE A 423 -15.20 -19.01 8.96
C ILE A 423 -15.14 -20.37 8.28
N PRO A 424 -16.21 -20.81 7.58
CA PRO A 424 -16.23 -22.12 6.94
C PRO A 424 -15.25 -22.20 5.76
N ILE A 425 -14.59 -23.36 5.65
CA ILE A 425 -13.73 -23.70 4.52
C ILE A 425 -14.61 -24.45 3.51
N THR A 426 -14.90 -23.81 2.37
CA THR A 426 -15.81 -24.32 1.34
C THR A 426 -15.16 -24.34 -0.03
N PRO A 427 -14.15 -25.22 -0.27
CA PRO A 427 -13.41 -25.21 -1.55
C PRO A 427 -14.30 -25.48 -2.76
N ASN A 428 -15.33 -26.32 -2.63
CA ASN A 428 -16.27 -26.60 -3.71
C ASN A 428 -17.20 -25.41 -4.03
N ASN A 429 -17.32 -24.44 -3.11
CA ASN A 429 -18.06 -23.20 -3.26
C ASN A 429 -17.14 -21.99 -3.06
N SER A 430 -15.93 -22.06 -3.63
CA SER A 430 -14.97 -20.96 -3.58
C SER A 430 -15.44 -19.76 -4.41
N ALA A 431 -14.94 -18.56 -4.10
CA ALA A 431 -15.32 -17.35 -4.80
C ALA A 431 -15.08 -17.49 -6.31
N ASN A 432 -16.12 -17.17 -7.10
CA ASN A 432 -16.01 -17.22 -8.56
C ASN A 432 -15.33 -15.95 -9.12
N TRP A 433 -14.13 -15.67 -8.61
CA TRP A 433 -13.30 -14.56 -9.05
C TRP A 433 -12.28 -15.02 -10.08
N ARG A 434 -11.87 -14.11 -10.94
CA ARG A 434 -10.85 -14.35 -11.96
C ARG A 434 -9.55 -14.92 -11.38
N GLU A 435 -9.11 -14.33 -10.25
CA GLU A 435 -7.82 -14.65 -9.63
C GLU A 435 -7.97 -15.36 -8.28
N SER A 436 -9.07 -16.12 -8.07
CA SER A 436 -9.16 -17.00 -6.91
C SER A 436 -8.03 -18.03 -6.95
N TRP A 437 -7.28 -18.16 -5.86
CA TRP A 437 -6.17 -19.11 -5.76
C TRP A 437 -6.68 -20.53 -5.48
N HIS A 438 -7.37 -21.09 -6.46
CA HIS A 438 -8.01 -22.41 -6.39
C HIS A 438 -7.37 -23.36 -7.43
N PRO A 439 -7.16 -24.69 -7.13
CA PRO A 439 -6.53 -25.64 -8.05
C PRO A 439 -7.13 -25.70 -9.47
N LYS A 440 -8.43 -25.41 -9.60
CA LYS A 440 -9.11 -25.38 -10.90
C LYS A 440 -9.02 -24.03 -11.64
N LYS A 441 -8.39 -23.01 -11.05
CA LYS A 441 -8.42 -21.64 -11.57
C LYS A 441 -7.05 -21.00 -11.74
N VAL A 442 -5.98 -21.66 -11.29
CA VAL A 442 -4.64 -21.12 -11.41
C VAL A 442 -3.64 -22.25 -11.60
N GLU A 443 -2.68 -22.01 -12.46
CA GLU A 443 -1.55 -22.89 -12.71
C GLU A 443 -0.24 -22.16 -12.42
N VAL A 444 0.70 -22.86 -11.80
CA VAL A 444 2.05 -22.36 -11.59
C VAL A 444 3.03 -23.25 -12.34
N TRP A 445 3.79 -22.63 -13.20
CA TRP A 445 4.84 -23.24 -14.00
C TRP A 445 6.19 -22.65 -13.61
N GLY A 446 7.26 -23.44 -13.69
CA GLY A 446 8.58 -22.96 -13.33
C GLY A 446 9.70 -23.70 -14.02
N ARG A 447 10.82 -23.00 -14.15
CA ARG A 447 12.10 -23.54 -14.62
C ARG A 447 13.26 -22.93 -13.83
N ILE A 448 14.44 -23.52 -13.94
CA ILE A 448 15.67 -22.88 -13.51
C ILE A 448 16.20 -22.09 -14.69
N ALA A 449 16.40 -20.79 -14.50
CA ALA A 449 17.15 -19.94 -15.41
C ALA A 449 18.60 -19.86 -14.91
N GLU A 450 19.59 -19.97 -15.81
CA GLU A 450 21.00 -20.03 -15.44
C GLU A 450 21.50 -18.71 -14.90
N ASP A 451 20.97 -17.61 -15.40
CA ASP A 451 21.32 -16.25 -14.97
C ASP A 451 20.15 -15.27 -15.16
N LYS A 452 20.40 -13.99 -14.93
CA LYS A 452 19.42 -12.90 -15.10
C LYS A 452 18.95 -12.74 -16.55
N ASP A 453 19.74 -13.11 -17.54
CA ASP A 453 19.46 -12.90 -18.97
C ASP A 453 18.76 -14.10 -19.62
N ASP A 454 18.71 -15.23 -18.91
CA ASP A 454 18.06 -16.46 -19.38
C ASP A 454 16.57 -16.50 -19.02
N SER A 455 15.75 -15.55 -19.49
CA SER A 455 14.29 -15.61 -19.34
C SER A 455 13.61 -16.03 -20.64
N LEU A 456 12.95 -17.18 -20.62
CA LEU A 456 12.12 -17.64 -21.74
C LEU A 456 10.81 -16.85 -21.85
N ALA A 457 10.15 -16.54 -20.72
CA ALA A 457 8.90 -15.82 -20.71
C ALA A 457 9.04 -14.43 -21.32
N ILE A 458 10.12 -13.70 -21.00
CA ILE A 458 10.38 -12.37 -21.59
C ILE A 458 10.65 -12.49 -23.09
N LYS A 459 11.37 -13.52 -23.52
CA LYS A 459 11.60 -13.77 -24.96
C LYS A 459 10.26 -13.98 -25.70
N TRP A 460 9.29 -14.68 -25.12
CA TRP A 460 7.97 -14.90 -25.71
C TRP A 460 7.08 -13.67 -25.77
N LEU A 461 7.38 -12.64 -25.01
CA LEU A 461 6.74 -11.32 -25.15
C LEU A 461 7.10 -10.63 -26.46
N HIS A 462 8.24 -10.95 -27.08
CA HIS A 462 8.78 -10.28 -28.25
C HIS A 462 8.96 -11.20 -29.46
N LYS A 463 8.98 -12.50 -29.26
CA LYS A 463 9.21 -13.53 -30.29
C LYS A 463 8.21 -14.65 -30.15
N ALA A 464 8.01 -15.39 -31.23
CA ALA A 464 7.17 -16.56 -31.22
C ALA A 464 7.67 -17.63 -30.23
N TYR A 465 6.76 -18.22 -29.48
CA TYR A 465 7.03 -19.39 -28.64
C TYR A 465 6.88 -20.72 -29.40
N GLN A 466 6.15 -20.70 -30.54
CA GLN A 466 6.03 -21.83 -31.48
C GLN A 466 6.65 -21.43 -32.83
N LYS A 467 7.47 -22.29 -33.40
CA LYS A 467 8.16 -22.01 -34.65
C LYS A 467 7.25 -21.98 -35.88
N LEU A 468 6.16 -22.75 -35.86
CA LEU A 468 5.29 -22.94 -37.03
C LEU A 468 4.23 -21.84 -37.21
N ASP A 469 3.76 -21.23 -36.12
CA ASP A 469 2.57 -20.34 -36.15
C ASP A 469 2.86 -18.89 -35.83
N ASN A 470 4.11 -18.50 -35.63
CA ASN A 470 4.51 -17.14 -35.17
C ASN A 470 3.75 -16.64 -33.94
N LEU A 471 3.23 -17.55 -33.13
CA LEU A 471 2.48 -17.21 -31.92
C LEU A 471 3.39 -16.65 -30.83
N SER A 472 3.05 -15.49 -30.31
CA SER A 472 3.68 -14.92 -29.12
C SER A 472 2.60 -14.58 -28.10
N ILE A 473 3.00 -14.45 -26.85
CA ILE A 473 2.07 -13.99 -25.78
C ILE A 473 1.90 -12.47 -25.76
N TYR A 474 2.58 -11.73 -26.66
CA TYR A 474 2.54 -10.28 -26.72
C TYR A 474 1.17 -9.76 -27.17
N LYS A 475 0.59 -8.86 -26.39
CA LYS A 475 -0.75 -8.27 -26.65
C LYS A 475 -1.89 -9.30 -26.78
N THR A 476 -1.78 -10.40 -26.04
CA THR A 476 -2.84 -11.41 -25.95
C THR A 476 -3.63 -11.27 -24.64
N SER A 477 -4.68 -12.08 -24.47
CA SER A 477 -5.41 -12.16 -23.19
C SER A 477 -4.50 -12.61 -22.04
N VAL A 478 -3.45 -13.36 -22.34
CA VAL A 478 -2.48 -13.89 -21.37
C VAL A 478 -1.66 -12.75 -20.72
N THR A 479 -1.10 -11.86 -21.52
CA THR A 479 -0.22 -10.77 -21.02
C THR A 479 -0.92 -9.43 -20.82
N GLY A 480 -2.14 -9.31 -21.36
CA GLY A 480 -2.93 -8.09 -21.35
C GLY A 480 -2.62 -7.16 -22.53
N ILE A 481 -3.55 -6.26 -22.74
CA ILE A 481 -3.53 -5.31 -23.86
C ILE A 481 -3.81 -3.92 -23.31
N VAL A 482 -2.93 -2.97 -23.65
CA VAL A 482 -3.17 -1.55 -23.39
C VAL A 482 -3.12 -0.81 -24.71
N THR A 483 -4.25 -0.30 -25.16
CA THR A 483 -4.40 0.56 -26.32
C THR A 483 -5.29 1.75 -25.95
N LYS A 484 -5.46 2.72 -26.86
CA LYS A 484 -6.37 3.84 -26.65
C LYS A 484 -7.80 3.39 -26.30
N ASN A 485 -8.25 2.26 -26.86
CA ASN A 485 -9.62 1.76 -26.73
C ASN A 485 -9.75 0.49 -25.87
N ILE A 486 -8.66 -0.21 -25.58
CA ILE A 486 -8.69 -1.47 -24.85
C ILE A 486 -7.67 -1.40 -23.71
N ASN A 487 -8.16 -1.64 -22.49
CA ASN A 487 -7.32 -1.78 -21.31
C ASN A 487 -7.69 -3.10 -20.64
N GLN A 488 -6.98 -4.18 -21.02
CA GLN A 488 -7.20 -5.51 -20.48
C GLN A 488 -6.01 -5.94 -19.61
N ILE A 489 -6.27 -6.27 -18.37
CA ILE A 489 -5.26 -6.82 -17.46
C ILE A 489 -5.00 -8.27 -17.83
N GLY A 490 -3.71 -8.59 -18.02
CA GLY A 490 -3.27 -9.94 -18.31
C GLY A 490 -3.55 -10.95 -17.19
N ARG A 491 -3.53 -12.21 -17.57
CA ARG A 491 -3.78 -13.38 -16.72
C ARG A 491 -2.49 -14.09 -16.31
N LEU A 492 -1.36 -13.51 -16.61
CA LEU A 492 -0.04 -14.06 -16.31
C LEU A 492 0.69 -13.17 -15.31
N TRP A 493 1.29 -13.81 -14.30
CA TRP A 493 2.32 -13.20 -13.46
C TRP A 493 3.64 -13.84 -13.81
N HIS A 494 4.68 -13.05 -13.91
CA HIS A 494 6.04 -13.50 -14.18
C HIS A 494 6.96 -13.08 -13.05
N ARG A 495 7.77 -14.01 -12.56
CA ARG A 495 8.80 -13.74 -11.55
C ARG A 495 10.11 -14.43 -11.92
N MET A 496 11.19 -13.72 -11.58
CA MET A 496 12.53 -14.26 -11.53
C MET A 496 12.98 -14.18 -10.08
N TYR A 497 12.87 -15.28 -9.35
CA TYR A 497 13.22 -15.33 -7.94
C TYR A 497 14.69 -15.76 -7.79
N PRO A 498 15.58 -14.90 -7.23
CA PRO A 498 17.01 -15.16 -7.18
C PRO A 498 17.35 -16.32 -6.26
N GLN A 499 18.32 -17.12 -6.67
CA GLN A 499 18.91 -18.23 -5.92
C GLN A 499 20.36 -17.91 -5.50
N ASN A 500 20.93 -18.72 -4.59
CA ASN A 500 22.24 -18.45 -4.01
C ASN A 500 23.43 -18.60 -4.99
N ASN A 501 23.23 -19.25 -6.12
CA ASN A 501 24.27 -19.59 -7.12
C ASN A 501 24.15 -18.80 -8.43
N HIS A 502 23.63 -17.57 -8.36
CA HIS A 502 23.34 -16.71 -9.51
C HIS A 502 22.23 -17.21 -10.46
N GLN A 503 21.66 -18.37 -10.18
CA GLN A 503 20.49 -18.88 -10.88
C GLN A 503 19.20 -18.21 -10.38
N TYR A 504 18.14 -18.37 -11.17
CA TYR A 504 16.81 -17.86 -10.85
C TYR A 504 15.76 -18.95 -11.00
N LEU A 505 14.78 -18.95 -10.10
CA LEU A 505 13.52 -19.61 -10.36
C LEU A 505 12.69 -18.70 -11.26
N GLU A 506 12.58 -19.05 -12.53
CA GLU A 506 11.65 -18.37 -13.43
C GLU A 506 10.26 -19.01 -13.26
N LEU A 507 9.31 -18.21 -12.78
CA LEU A 507 7.97 -18.67 -12.42
C LEU A 507 6.92 -17.94 -13.24
N LEU A 508 5.98 -18.70 -13.78
CA LEU A 508 4.75 -18.22 -14.41
C LEU A 508 3.56 -18.65 -13.59
N THR A 509 2.74 -17.70 -13.18
CA THR A 509 1.42 -17.97 -12.60
C THR A 509 0.38 -17.58 -13.64
N ILE A 510 -0.43 -18.52 -14.07
CA ILE A 510 -1.43 -18.33 -15.12
C ILE A 510 -2.82 -18.57 -14.53
N PHE A 511 -3.75 -17.67 -14.83
CA PHE A 511 -5.18 -17.82 -14.52
C PHE A 511 -5.91 -18.12 -15.83
N PRO A 512 -6.12 -19.40 -16.16
CA PRO A 512 -6.73 -19.81 -17.43
C PRO A 512 -8.07 -19.15 -17.70
N ASP A 513 -8.33 -18.91 -18.97
CA ASP A 513 -9.65 -18.54 -19.50
C ASP A 513 -9.95 -19.36 -20.77
N ASP A 514 -11.14 -19.17 -21.32
CA ASP A 514 -11.63 -19.88 -22.50
C ASP A 514 -11.14 -19.26 -23.83
N SER A 515 -10.09 -18.39 -23.78
CA SER A 515 -9.54 -17.80 -25.01
C SER A 515 -8.58 -18.75 -25.71
N ASP A 516 -8.59 -18.71 -27.05
CA ASP A 516 -7.66 -19.50 -27.86
C ASP A 516 -6.19 -19.22 -27.53
N ASP A 517 -5.84 -17.93 -27.31
CA ASP A 517 -4.49 -17.54 -26.88
C ASP A 517 -4.03 -18.27 -25.61
N CYS A 518 -4.92 -18.38 -24.63
CA CYS A 518 -4.61 -19.06 -23.37
C CYS A 518 -4.51 -20.58 -23.60
N ALA A 519 -5.44 -21.16 -24.36
CA ALA A 519 -5.45 -22.59 -24.67
C ALA A 519 -4.20 -23.00 -25.45
N TYR A 520 -3.80 -22.25 -26.47
CA TYR A 520 -2.58 -22.49 -27.25
C TYR A 520 -1.31 -22.40 -26.38
N PHE A 521 -1.24 -21.37 -25.53
CA PHE A 521 -0.06 -21.19 -24.69
C PHE A 521 0.07 -22.29 -23.62
N LEU A 522 -1.03 -22.68 -22.98
CA LEU A 522 -1.04 -23.81 -22.04
C LEU A 522 -0.72 -25.13 -22.72
N GLY A 523 -1.28 -25.39 -23.91
CA GLY A 523 -0.95 -26.56 -24.72
C GLY A 523 0.54 -26.65 -25.04
N PHE A 524 1.16 -25.51 -25.44
CA PHE A 524 2.60 -25.44 -25.64
C PHE A 524 3.40 -25.74 -24.36
N LEU A 525 2.98 -25.22 -23.20
CA LEU A 525 3.66 -25.51 -21.93
C LEU A 525 3.51 -26.99 -21.55
N ASP A 526 2.34 -27.59 -21.76
CA ASP A 526 2.10 -29.03 -21.48
C ASP A 526 2.92 -29.93 -22.38
N GLU A 527 3.05 -29.63 -23.68
CA GLU A 527 3.87 -30.40 -24.63
C GLU A 527 5.36 -30.40 -24.28
N ASN A 528 5.83 -29.30 -23.67
CA ASN A 528 7.24 -29.14 -23.28
C ASN A 528 7.48 -29.42 -21.78
N ASN A 529 6.47 -29.94 -21.08
CA ASN A 529 6.49 -30.09 -19.63
C ASN A 529 7.61 -31.08 -19.18
N GLY A 530 8.50 -30.58 -18.33
CA GLY A 530 9.59 -31.34 -17.74
C GLY A 530 10.76 -31.65 -18.68
N GLN A 531 10.80 -31.12 -19.90
CA GLN A 531 12.01 -31.16 -20.74
C GLN A 531 13.11 -30.28 -20.14
N GLU A 532 14.37 -30.65 -20.38
CA GLU A 532 15.54 -29.90 -19.89
C GLU A 532 15.50 -28.43 -20.31
N GLY A 533 15.68 -27.52 -19.35
CA GLY A 533 15.66 -26.07 -19.57
C GLY A 533 14.27 -25.49 -19.89
N LYS A 534 13.21 -26.29 -19.92
CA LYS A 534 11.82 -25.87 -20.16
C LYS A 534 11.04 -25.73 -18.86
N PHE A 535 9.87 -25.09 -18.95
CA PHE A 535 8.96 -25.01 -17.83
C PHE A 535 8.36 -26.37 -17.49
N GLN A 536 8.21 -26.64 -16.20
CA GLN A 536 7.46 -27.77 -15.68
C GLN A 536 6.28 -27.27 -14.84
N LYS A 537 5.18 -28.00 -14.86
CA LYS A 537 4.01 -27.68 -14.04
C LYS A 537 4.30 -27.98 -12.57
N LEU A 538 4.22 -26.94 -11.73
CA LEU A 538 4.51 -27.02 -10.31
C LEU A 538 3.25 -27.11 -9.46
N TRP A 539 2.14 -26.49 -9.90
CA TRP A 539 0.87 -26.50 -9.19
C TRP A 539 -0.30 -26.23 -10.15
N PRO A 540 -1.50 -26.86 -9.98
CA PRO A 540 -1.72 -28.04 -9.11
C PRO A 540 -1.01 -29.29 -9.65
N LYS A 541 -0.69 -30.19 -8.74
CA LYS A 541 -0.20 -31.55 -9.04
C LYS A 541 -1.33 -32.55 -8.80
#